data_5fcea15346bfbf7013883fdd6210f869
#
_entry.id   5fcea15346bfbf7013883fdd6210f869
#
_cell.length_a   1.000
_cell.length_b   1.000
_cell.length_c   1.000
_cell.angle_alpha   90.00
_cell.angle_beta   90.00
_cell.angle_gamma   90.00
#
_symmetry.space_group_name_H-M   'P 1'
#
loop_
_entity.id
_entity.type
_entity.pdbx_description
1 polymer ?
#
loop_
_entity_poly.entity_id
_entity_poly.type
_entity_poly.pdbx_seq_one_letter_code
_entity_poly.pdbx_strand_id
1 'polypeptide(L)'
;NAKNRWFANLIITFSPDHFNGFFYDLMPSFCVGIRAKAAGDWDYGKDNDHIDVSEDKALSLVRRVLDEGVEVTYSYRMQADHGMTQLLHFLCESKLDRYPTILILINSAAALIPTTKRTIALAYAVSIHQLFKP
;
A
#
# COMPACT_ATOMS: atom_id res chain seq x y z
N ASN A 1 -0.59 18.14 -25.40
CA ASN A 1 -1.73 18.55 -24.60
C ASN A 1 -1.47 18.26 -23.12
N ALA A 2 -0.97 19.27 -22.41
CA ALA A 2 -0.71 19.23 -20.95
C ALA A 2 -2.02 19.19 -20.12
N LYS A 3 -3.11 18.84 -20.73
CA LYS A 3 -4.44 18.86 -20.14
C LYS A 3 -4.63 17.58 -19.38
N ASN A 4 -4.69 17.65 -18.08
CA ASN A 4 -4.98 16.61 -17.11
C ASN A 4 -3.75 15.86 -16.55
N ARG A 5 -2.63 16.50 -16.36
CA ARG A 5 -1.65 16.00 -15.41
C ARG A 5 -2.19 16.25 -14.01
N TRP A 6 -2.66 15.22 -13.36
CA TRP A 6 -2.88 15.33 -11.94
C TRP A 6 -1.53 15.19 -11.22
N PHE A 7 -1.41 15.87 -10.10
CA PHE A 7 -0.21 15.84 -9.26
C PHE A 7 -0.60 15.29 -7.90
N ALA A 8 0.25 14.46 -7.36
CA ALA A 8 0.10 13.95 -6.02
C ALA A 8 1.36 14.22 -5.21
N ASN A 9 1.18 14.63 -3.96
CA ASN A 9 2.28 14.71 -3.00
C ASN A 9 2.50 13.37 -2.32
N LEU A 10 1.48 12.54 -2.28
CA LEU A 10 1.48 11.21 -1.69
C LEU A 10 0.34 10.41 -2.28
N ILE A 11 0.60 9.15 -2.59
CA ILE A 11 -0.41 8.17 -2.96
C ILE A 11 -0.54 7.16 -1.82
N ILE A 12 -1.76 6.90 -1.39
CA ILE A 12 -2.04 5.80 -0.46
C ILE A 12 -2.91 4.79 -1.20
N THR A 13 -2.46 3.56 -1.31
CA THR A 13 -3.20 2.49 -1.96
C THR A 13 -3.70 1.47 -0.96
N PHE A 14 -4.91 0.99 -1.20
CA PHE A 14 -5.48 -0.16 -0.52
C PHE A 14 -5.66 -1.27 -1.55
N SER A 15 -5.07 -2.40 -1.33
CA SER A 15 -5.12 -3.50 -2.30
C SER A 15 -4.99 -4.86 -1.65
N PRO A 16 -5.47 -5.91 -2.32
CA PRO A 16 -5.26 -7.27 -1.87
C PRO A 16 -3.81 -7.72 -2.09
N ASP A 17 -3.40 -8.78 -1.42
CA ASP A 17 -2.26 -9.61 -1.79
C ASP A 17 -2.77 -10.92 -2.38
N HIS A 18 -2.24 -11.32 -3.51
CA HIS A 18 -2.58 -12.58 -4.17
C HIS A 18 -1.53 -13.66 -3.88
N PHE A 19 -1.22 -13.86 -2.60
CA PHE A 19 -0.22 -14.83 -2.14
C PHE A 19 1.20 -14.57 -2.69
N ASN A 20 1.58 -13.32 -2.84
CA ASN A 20 2.93 -12.94 -3.21
C ASN A 20 3.83 -12.63 -2.02
N GLY A 21 3.31 -11.86 -1.07
CA GLY A 21 4.05 -11.44 0.10
C GLY A 21 3.71 -12.22 1.35
N PHE A 22 2.48 -12.75 1.42
CA PHE A 22 1.97 -13.48 2.58
C PHE A 22 1.31 -14.78 2.15
N PHE A 23 1.44 -15.79 3.01
CA PHE A 23 0.97 -17.15 2.77
C PHE A 23 0.21 -17.65 3.99
N TYR A 24 -0.34 -18.86 3.93
CA TYR A 24 -1.15 -19.42 5.02
C TYR A 24 -0.41 -19.64 6.33
N ASP A 25 0.91 -19.68 6.30
CA ASP A 25 1.74 -19.75 7.52
C ASP A 25 1.71 -18.46 8.33
N LEU A 26 1.53 -17.33 7.66
CA LEU A 26 1.40 -16.01 8.30
C LEU A 26 0.60 -15.06 7.41
N MET A 27 -0.65 -14.84 7.75
CA MET A 27 -1.54 -13.96 6.98
C MET A 27 -2.05 -12.81 7.85
N PRO A 28 -1.51 -11.59 7.70
CA PRO A 28 -2.01 -10.43 8.42
C PRO A 28 -3.35 -9.97 7.85
N SER A 29 -4.22 -9.43 8.69
CA SER A 29 -5.46 -8.78 8.24
C SER A 29 -5.16 -7.52 7.43
N PHE A 30 -4.22 -6.72 7.94
CA PHE A 30 -3.75 -5.49 7.31
C PHE A 30 -2.22 -5.42 7.41
N CYS A 31 -1.58 -4.93 6.36
CA CYS A 31 -0.14 -4.69 6.40
C CYS A 31 0.21 -3.40 5.68
N VAL A 32 1.00 -2.55 6.33
CA VAL A 32 1.57 -1.35 5.73
C VAL A 32 3.00 -1.64 5.27
N GLY A 33 3.31 -1.33 4.03
CA GLY A 33 4.67 -1.41 3.51
C GLY A 33 5.52 -0.23 3.98
N ILE A 34 6.54 -0.50 4.78
CA ILE A 34 7.55 0.51 5.14
C ILE A 34 8.58 0.61 4.03
N ARG A 35 8.93 -0.52 3.44
CA ARG A 35 9.67 -0.62 2.19
C ARG A 35 8.98 -1.64 1.31
N ALA A 36 8.97 -1.39 0.01
CA ALA A 36 8.31 -2.26 -0.94
C ALA A 36 9.03 -2.28 -2.28
N LYS A 37 8.87 -3.38 -2.99
CA LYS A 37 9.24 -3.49 -4.39
C LYS A 37 8.14 -4.23 -5.15
N ALA A 38 8.05 -4.00 -6.44
CA ALA A 38 7.14 -4.76 -7.28
C ALA A 38 7.57 -6.24 -7.31
N ALA A 39 6.62 -7.14 -7.13
CA ALA A 39 6.86 -8.57 -7.20
C ALA A 39 6.60 -9.08 -8.60
N GLY A 40 7.57 -9.78 -9.14
CA GLY A 40 7.41 -10.57 -10.36
C GLY A 40 7.51 -9.83 -11.67
N ASP A 41 7.82 -10.61 -12.70
CA ASP A 41 8.01 -10.18 -14.08
C ASP A 41 6.72 -10.19 -14.90
N TRP A 42 5.60 -10.21 -14.26
CA TRP A 42 4.37 -10.66 -14.86
C TRP A 42 3.97 -9.97 -16.15
N ASP A 43 3.95 -8.64 -16.17
CA ASP A 43 3.25 -7.98 -17.24
C ASP A 43 3.86 -6.66 -17.70
N TYR A 44 4.81 -6.07 -16.99
CA TYR A 44 5.11 -4.67 -17.21
C TYR A 44 6.60 -4.31 -17.34
N GLY A 45 7.40 -5.26 -17.79
CA GLY A 45 8.79 -4.97 -18.10
C GLY A 45 9.70 -4.87 -16.87
N LYS A 46 10.91 -5.26 -17.08
CA LYS A 46 11.91 -5.55 -16.05
C LYS A 46 12.52 -4.32 -15.37
N ASP A 47 12.17 -3.11 -15.78
CA ASP A 47 12.98 -1.95 -15.45
C ASP A 47 12.41 -1.04 -14.38
N ASN A 48 11.24 -1.37 -13.79
CA ASN A 48 10.53 -0.48 -12.87
C ASN A 48 9.93 -1.20 -11.66
N ASP A 49 10.75 -1.97 -10.98
CA ASP A 49 10.34 -2.64 -9.73
C ASP A 49 10.48 -1.75 -8.49
N HIS A 50 11.09 -0.58 -8.63
CA HIS A 50 11.26 0.35 -7.52
C HIS A 50 9.99 1.16 -7.26
N ILE A 51 9.54 1.11 -6.01
CA ILE A 51 8.43 1.93 -5.53
C ILE A 51 8.98 2.91 -4.50
N ASP A 52 8.70 4.20 -4.69
CA ASP A 52 9.12 5.24 -3.76
C ASP A 52 8.19 5.24 -2.54
N VAL A 53 8.51 4.45 -1.53
CA VAL A 53 7.78 4.46 -0.26
C VAL A 53 8.32 5.58 0.62
N SER A 54 7.43 6.45 1.07
CA SER A 54 7.75 7.42 2.11
C SER A 54 7.82 6.74 3.47
N GLU A 55 9.01 6.25 3.84
CA GLU A 55 9.21 5.43 5.04
C GLU A 55 8.75 6.14 6.32
N ASP A 56 9.13 7.40 6.49
CA ASP A 56 8.75 8.18 7.68
C ASP A 56 7.23 8.36 7.78
N LYS A 57 6.57 8.64 6.67
CA LYS A 57 5.11 8.78 6.63
C LYS A 57 4.42 7.43 6.84
N ALA A 58 4.96 6.35 6.30
CA ALA A 58 4.43 5.02 6.51
C ALA A 58 4.51 4.60 7.99
N LEU A 59 5.64 4.85 8.65
CA LEU A 59 5.80 4.59 10.08
C LEU A 59 4.87 5.45 10.93
N SER A 60 4.73 6.72 10.58
CA SER A 60 3.80 7.64 11.24
C SER A 60 2.35 7.16 11.09
N LEU A 61 1.99 6.66 9.91
CA LEU A 61 0.67 6.08 9.65
C LEU A 61 0.43 4.84 10.51
N VAL A 62 1.39 3.93 10.58
CA VAL A 62 1.29 2.73 11.44
C VAL A 62 1.05 3.14 12.90
N ARG A 63 1.82 4.09 13.40
CA ARG A 63 1.65 4.61 14.76
C ARG A 63 0.22 5.11 14.97
N ARG A 64 -0.26 5.91 14.06
CA ARG A 64 -1.60 6.49 14.17
C ARG A 64 -2.69 5.42 14.14
N VAL A 65 -2.58 4.45 13.26
CA VAL A 65 -3.55 3.36 13.14
C VAL A 65 -3.61 2.55 14.44
N LEU A 66 -2.45 2.23 15.01
CA LEU A 66 -2.37 1.53 16.30
C LEU A 66 -2.97 2.37 17.44
N ASP A 67 -2.69 3.68 17.47
CA ASP A 67 -3.24 4.60 18.49
C ASP A 67 -4.77 4.69 18.41
N GLU A 68 -5.35 4.51 17.22
CA GLU A 68 -6.81 4.44 17.03
C GLU A 68 -7.41 3.07 17.38
N GLY A 69 -6.60 2.14 17.86
CA GLY A 69 -7.06 0.82 18.28
C GLY A 69 -7.26 -0.19 17.15
N VAL A 70 -6.66 0.05 16.00
CA VAL A 70 -6.68 -0.90 14.89
C VAL A 70 -5.35 -1.63 14.83
N GLU A 71 -5.41 -2.97 14.96
CA GLU A 71 -4.23 -3.79 14.78
C GLU A 71 -3.77 -3.76 13.32
N VAL A 72 -2.53 -3.41 13.11
CA VAL A 72 -1.91 -3.37 11.78
C VAL A 72 -0.52 -3.95 11.85
N THR A 73 -0.20 -4.77 10.86
CA THR A 73 1.15 -5.29 10.63
C THR A 73 1.91 -4.31 9.74
N TYR A 74 3.21 -4.29 9.83
CA TYR A 74 4.05 -3.52 8.91
C TYR A 74 5.21 -4.38 8.41
N SER A 75 5.68 -4.07 7.20
CA SER A 75 6.71 -4.85 6.54
C SER A 75 7.80 -3.96 5.98
N TYR A 76 9.06 -4.30 6.26
CA TYR A 76 10.22 -3.71 5.61
C TYR A 76 10.61 -4.42 4.30
N ARG A 77 9.87 -5.44 3.91
CA ARG A 77 10.12 -6.25 2.71
C ARG A 77 8.83 -6.59 1.97
N MET A 78 7.93 -5.62 1.88
CA MET A 78 6.67 -5.85 1.18
C MET A 78 6.92 -6.11 -0.29
N GLN A 79 6.29 -7.15 -0.80
CA GLN A 79 6.24 -7.41 -2.23
C GLN A 79 4.89 -6.97 -2.76
N ALA A 80 4.88 -5.93 -3.57
CA ALA A 80 3.67 -5.42 -4.18
C ALA A 80 3.33 -6.25 -5.42
N ASP A 81 2.22 -6.97 -5.36
CA ASP A 81 1.76 -7.76 -6.50
C ASP A 81 1.07 -6.90 -7.57
N HIS A 82 0.57 -7.54 -8.62
CA HIS A 82 -0.10 -6.87 -9.73
C HIS A 82 -1.33 -6.06 -9.27
N GLY A 83 -2.02 -6.46 -8.21
CA GLY A 83 -3.16 -5.71 -7.68
C GLY A 83 -2.78 -4.31 -7.21
N MET A 84 -1.55 -4.14 -6.71
CA MET A 84 -1.00 -2.84 -6.33
C MET A 84 -0.32 -2.14 -7.51
N THR A 85 0.50 -2.88 -8.26
CA THR A 85 1.35 -2.30 -9.28
C THR A 85 0.60 -1.86 -10.53
N GLN A 86 -0.47 -2.54 -10.91
CA GLN A 86 -1.31 -2.11 -12.04
C GLN A 86 -1.87 -0.71 -11.83
N LEU A 87 -2.41 -0.45 -10.64
CA LEU A 87 -2.92 0.88 -10.32
C LEU A 87 -1.82 1.93 -10.37
N LEU A 88 -0.66 1.63 -9.79
CA LEU A 88 0.48 2.55 -9.81
C LEU A 88 1.02 2.77 -11.23
N HIS A 89 1.07 1.75 -12.06
CA HIS A 89 1.44 1.90 -13.47
C HIS A 89 0.50 2.87 -14.20
N PHE A 90 -0.79 2.73 -13.96
CA PHE A 90 -1.77 3.61 -14.56
C PHE A 90 -1.63 5.06 -14.04
N LEU A 91 -1.57 5.23 -12.73
CA LEU A 91 -1.51 6.55 -12.10
C LEU A 91 -0.17 7.27 -12.31
N CYS A 92 0.90 6.52 -12.37
CA CYS A 92 2.26 7.04 -12.45
C CYS A 92 2.85 6.97 -13.87
N GLU A 93 2.03 6.75 -14.89
CA GLU A 93 2.48 6.64 -16.30
C GLU A 93 3.60 5.61 -16.46
N SER A 94 3.40 4.43 -15.88
CA SER A 94 4.34 3.30 -15.87
C SER A 94 5.67 3.54 -15.13
N LYS A 95 5.74 4.59 -14.31
CA LYS A 95 6.91 4.89 -13.50
C LYS A 95 6.52 4.81 -12.03
N LEU A 96 6.72 3.63 -11.42
CA LEU A 96 6.22 3.31 -10.07
C LEU A 96 6.79 4.22 -8.96
N ASP A 97 7.96 4.80 -9.17
CA ASP A 97 8.62 5.71 -8.25
C ASP A 97 8.34 7.19 -8.50
N ARG A 98 7.36 7.50 -9.34
CA ARG A 98 7.06 8.89 -9.72
C ARG A 98 6.55 9.74 -8.54
N TYR A 99 5.78 9.15 -7.66
CA TYR A 99 5.23 9.81 -6.47
C TYR A 99 5.53 9.01 -5.21
N PRO A 100 5.76 9.67 -4.08
CA PRO A 100 5.81 8.98 -2.80
C PRO A 100 4.53 8.18 -2.56
N THR A 101 4.66 6.94 -2.12
CA THR A 101 3.54 6.02 -2.02
C THR A 101 3.56 5.31 -0.67
N ILE A 102 2.39 5.08 -0.09
CA ILE A 102 2.18 4.16 1.02
C ILE A 102 1.28 3.03 0.53
N LEU A 103 1.74 1.81 0.69
CA LEU A 103 1.00 0.62 0.31
C LEU A 103 0.35 0.00 1.54
N ILE A 104 -0.96 -0.17 1.51
CA ILE A 104 -1.73 -0.84 2.54
C ILE A 104 -2.38 -2.08 1.93
N LEU A 105 -1.96 -3.23 2.43
CA LEU A 105 -2.52 -4.51 2.06
C LEU A 105 -3.71 -4.83 2.96
N ILE A 106 -4.78 -5.31 2.36
CA ILE A 106 -5.94 -5.85 3.06
C ILE A 106 -6.12 -7.30 2.64
N ASN A 107 -6.08 -8.22 3.60
CA ASN A 107 -6.37 -9.62 3.29
C ASN A 107 -7.81 -9.77 2.78
N SER A 108 -7.95 -10.13 1.54
CA SER A 108 -9.25 -10.36 0.89
C SER A 108 -9.33 -11.70 0.16
N ALA A 109 -8.25 -12.46 0.15
CA ALA A 109 -8.14 -13.71 -0.60
C ALA A 109 -8.09 -14.94 0.29
N ALA A 110 -7.39 -14.86 1.43
CA ALA A 110 -7.29 -15.99 2.36
C ALA A 110 -8.51 -16.07 3.28
N ALA A 111 -8.77 -17.26 3.82
CA ALA A 111 -9.78 -17.42 4.86
C ALA A 111 -9.52 -16.49 6.05
N LEU A 112 -10.55 -16.15 6.82
CA LEU A 112 -10.48 -15.23 7.94
C LEU A 112 -10.09 -13.80 7.55
N ILE A 113 -10.74 -13.29 6.53
CA ILE A 113 -10.60 -11.89 6.12
C ILE A 113 -11.05 -10.95 7.26
N PRO A 114 -10.51 -9.73 7.32
CA PRO A 114 -10.96 -8.75 8.30
C PRO A 114 -12.44 -8.41 8.10
N THR A 115 -13.12 -8.13 9.20
CA THR A 115 -14.52 -7.72 9.15
C THR A 115 -14.68 -6.35 8.48
N THR A 116 -15.85 -6.08 7.95
CA THR A 116 -16.21 -4.75 7.40
C THR A 116 -15.99 -3.67 8.46
N LYS A 117 -16.37 -3.91 9.70
CA LYS A 117 -16.18 -2.98 10.81
C LYS A 117 -14.70 -2.62 11.01
N ARG A 118 -13.80 -3.61 10.97
CA ARG A 118 -12.35 -3.38 11.11
C ARG A 118 -11.77 -2.65 9.91
N THR A 119 -12.22 -2.98 8.72
CA THR A 119 -11.79 -2.31 7.49
C THR A 119 -12.22 -0.85 7.46
N ILE A 120 -13.43 -0.54 7.90
CA ILE A 120 -13.91 0.84 8.05
C ILE A 120 -13.08 1.58 9.11
N ALA A 121 -12.77 0.94 10.23
CA ALA A 121 -11.95 1.54 11.28
C ALA A 121 -10.54 1.87 10.77
N LEU A 122 -9.93 0.99 9.96
CA LEU A 122 -8.66 1.28 9.30
C LEU A 122 -8.76 2.48 8.36
N ALA A 123 -9.75 2.49 7.49
CA ALA A 123 -9.96 3.59 6.54
C ALA A 123 -10.15 4.93 7.27
N TYR A 124 -10.91 4.94 8.36
CA TYR A 124 -11.08 6.12 9.20
C TYR A 124 -9.76 6.58 9.81
N ALA A 125 -9.01 5.68 10.44
CA ALA A 125 -7.72 6.00 11.06
C ALA A 125 -6.74 6.59 10.05
N VAL A 126 -6.71 6.05 8.82
CA VAL A 126 -5.87 6.58 7.74
C VAL A 126 -6.34 7.96 7.31
N SER A 127 -7.64 8.17 7.17
CA SER A 127 -8.21 9.43 6.68
C SER A 127 -8.00 10.63 7.62
N ILE A 128 -7.98 10.38 8.94
CA ILE A 128 -7.74 11.44 9.93
C ILE A 128 -6.28 11.68 10.22
N HIS A 129 -5.38 10.85 9.68
CA HIS A 129 -3.95 11.02 9.90
C HIS A 129 -3.45 12.24 9.12
N GLN A 130 -2.68 13.09 9.81
CA GLN A 130 -2.20 14.34 9.25
C GLN A 130 -0.94 14.16 8.39
N LEU A 131 -0.98 13.22 7.48
CA LEU A 131 0.12 12.96 6.52
C LEU A 131 0.36 14.14 5.57
N PHE A 132 -0.63 14.98 5.40
CA PHE A 132 -0.67 16.06 4.43
C PHE A 132 -0.45 17.45 5.02
N LYS A 133 -0.16 17.54 6.30
CA LYS A 133 0.22 18.85 6.86
C LYS A 133 1.58 19.26 6.30
N PRO A 134 1.67 20.46 5.75
CA PRO A 134 2.94 21.00 5.31
C PRO A 134 3.93 21.14 6.46
#